data_0fd62b2be66a6f605ea4f15636da3e3b
#
_entry.id   0fd62b2be66a6f605ea4f15636da3e3b
#
_cell.length_a   1.000
_cell.length_b   1.000
_cell.length_c   1.000
_cell.angle_alpha   90.00
_cell.angle_beta   90.00
_cell.angle_gamma   90.00
#
_symmetry.space_group_name_H-M   'P 1'
#
loop_
_entity.id
_entity.type
_entity.pdbx_description
1 polymer ?
#
loop_
_entity_poly.entity_id
_entity_poly.type
_entity_poly.pdbx_seq_one_letter_code
_entity_poly.pdbx_strand_id
1 'polypeptide(L)'
;MSGFKTTLINCQQCGRRIMVRAADTERGSITCSHVGCGAVNVLKKPSQYSEAIVQGLPAFGQLTYLGNPETSYPLQFGANVIGTADACTVQVSRFVHDGRCFISRRHCTLTVTFDKWTGQLRYQLQDGAVDPTTHTSQSSLNGTFLDGTGLQKTEIIDVGDGGIITLGGVDRFRLTHFAIPPAMLDTYTIELDFNPDRTQ
;
A
#
# COMPACT_ATOMS: atom_id res chain seq x y z
N MET A 1 24.89 9.68 6.54
CA MET A 1 24.54 10.33 7.82
C MET A 1 23.02 10.28 7.96
N SER A 2 22.52 9.39 8.81
CA SER A 2 21.08 9.18 9.02
C SER A 2 20.54 10.33 9.87
N GLY A 3 19.70 11.18 9.30
CA GLY A 3 19.05 12.27 10.01
C GLY A 3 18.06 11.73 11.03
N PHE A 4 18.31 11.97 12.30
CA PHE A 4 17.41 11.62 13.39
C PHE A 4 16.11 12.41 13.26
N LYS A 5 15.00 11.71 12.98
CA LYS A 5 13.67 12.30 13.10
C LYS A 5 13.28 12.33 14.57
N THR A 6 13.07 13.54 15.11
CA THR A 6 12.52 13.73 16.44
C THR A 6 11.01 13.46 16.36
N THR A 7 10.50 12.56 17.20
CA THR A 7 9.07 12.22 17.27
C THR A 7 8.46 12.89 18.49
N LEU A 8 7.27 13.47 18.34
CA LEU A 8 6.47 14.00 19.44
C LEU A 8 5.36 13.01 19.79
N ILE A 9 5.17 12.74 21.07
CA ILE A 9 4.04 11.94 21.58
C ILE A 9 3.24 12.76 22.60
N ASN A 10 1.98 12.41 22.79
CA ASN A 10 1.18 12.98 23.87
C ASN A 10 1.36 12.16 25.14
N CYS A 11 1.59 12.83 26.27
CA CYS A 11 1.64 12.17 27.58
C CYS A 11 0.30 11.51 27.91
N GLN A 12 0.33 10.24 28.25
CA GLN A 12 -0.88 9.46 28.54
C GLN A 12 -1.63 9.97 29.80
N GLN A 13 -0.96 10.70 30.67
CA GLN A 13 -1.58 11.23 31.90
C GLN A 13 -2.03 12.69 31.77
N CYS A 14 -1.17 13.60 31.24
CA CYS A 14 -1.49 15.03 31.19
C CYS A 14 -1.84 15.54 29.77
N GLY A 15 -1.80 14.70 28.73
CA GLY A 15 -2.10 15.05 27.34
C GLY A 15 -1.11 15.99 26.66
N ARG A 16 -0.10 16.50 27.36
CA ARG A 16 0.87 17.44 26.80
C ARG A 16 1.92 16.71 25.95
N ARG A 17 2.44 17.40 24.93
CA ARG A 17 3.44 16.85 24.01
C ARG A 17 4.79 16.64 24.68
N ILE A 18 5.39 15.48 24.45
CA ILE A 18 6.72 15.10 24.90
C ILE A 18 7.58 14.79 23.68
N MET A 19 8.80 15.35 23.65
CA MET A 19 9.76 15.08 22.61
C MET A 19 10.48 13.75 22.89
N VAL A 20 10.36 12.78 22.00
CA VAL A 20 11.03 11.48 22.06
C VAL A 20 12.34 11.54 21.28
N ARG A 21 13.44 11.18 21.92
CA ARG A 21 14.77 11.07 21.31
C ARG A 21 15.09 9.61 21.01
N ALA A 22 16.07 9.36 20.14
CA ALA A 22 16.52 8.01 19.81
C ALA A 22 16.88 7.18 21.06
N ALA A 23 17.56 7.78 22.02
CA ALA A 23 17.91 7.11 23.29
C ALA A 23 16.69 6.71 24.15
N ASP A 24 15.58 7.41 24.02
CA ASP A 24 14.34 7.08 24.74
C ASP A 24 13.65 5.89 24.08
N THR A 25 13.74 5.78 22.76
CA THR A 25 13.22 4.60 22.01
C THR A 25 13.99 3.32 22.34
N GLU A 26 15.30 3.41 22.60
CA GLU A 26 16.12 2.27 23.07
C GLU A 26 15.73 1.82 24.47
N ARG A 27 15.40 2.78 25.37
CA ARG A 27 14.93 2.50 26.74
C ARG A 27 13.49 1.95 26.76
N GLY A 28 12.73 2.13 25.69
CA GLY A 28 11.33 1.73 25.60
C GLY A 28 10.37 2.54 26.47
N SER A 29 10.82 3.64 27.07
CA SER A 29 9.98 4.53 27.90
C SER A 29 10.56 5.94 27.99
N ILE A 30 9.68 6.91 28.25
CA ILE A 30 10.05 8.32 28.49
C ILE A 30 9.22 8.90 29.64
N THR A 31 9.87 9.61 30.53
CA THR A 31 9.20 10.33 31.64
C THR A 31 8.74 11.70 31.15
N CYS A 32 7.49 12.04 31.47
CA CYS A 32 6.94 13.35 31.15
C CYS A 32 7.70 14.44 31.88
N SER A 33 8.28 15.37 31.13
CA SER A 33 9.07 16.50 31.68
C SER A 33 8.22 17.68 32.18
N HIS A 34 6.89 17.60 32.06
CA HIS A 34 6.02 18.67 32.53
C HIS A 34 5.93 18.69 34.02
N VAL A 35 6.10 19.90 34.59
CA VAL A 35 6.05 20.16 36.03
C VAL A 35 4.71 19.64 36.60
N GLY A 36 4.81 18.79 37.64
CA GLY A 36 3.67 18.19 38.32
C GLY A 36 3.08 16.93 37.65
N CYS A 37 3.63 16.47 36.50
CA CYS A 37 3.18 15.24 35.86
C CYS A 37 4.07 14.03 36.19
N GLY A 38 5.32 14.03 35.78
CA GLY A 38 6.30 12.95 36.04
C GLY A 38 5.90 11.55 35.57
N ALA A 39 4.85 11.42 34.76
CA ALA A 39 4.34 10.13 34.32
C ALA A 39 5.34 9.42 33.39
N VAL A 40 5.54 8.12 33.58
CA VAL A 40 6.31 7.28 32.67
C VAL A 40 5.43 6.82 31.52
N ASN A 41 5.77 7.23 30.31
CA ASN A 41 5.10 6.83 29.07
C ASN A 41 5.90 5.70 28.42
N VAL A 42 5.30 4.54 28.26
CA VAL A 42 5.93 3.39 27.61
C VAL A 42 5.94 3.64 26.10
N LEU A 43 7.15 3.64 25.52
CA LEU A 43 7.33 3.74 24.09
C LEU A 43 7.29 2.33 23.50
N LYS A 44 6.22 2.03 22.79
CA LYS A 44 6.13 0.77 22.06
C LYS A 44 7.09 0.83 20.88
N LYS A 45 8.04 -0.11 20.79
CA LYS A 45 9.00 -0.15 19.68
C LYS A 45 8.24 -0.32 18.36
N PRO A 46 8.52 0.51 17.33
CA PRO A 46 7.88 0.38 16.02
C PRO A 46 7.93 -1.03 15.44
N SER A 47 9.01 -1.80 15.74
CA SER A 47 9.20 -3.17 15.28
C SER A 47 8.19 -4.18 15.83
N GLN A 48 7.64 -3.98 17.03
CA GLN A 48 6.62 -4.89 17.60
C GLN A 48 5.23 -4.66 16.99
N TYR A 49 4.96 -3.44 16.48
CA TYR A 49 3.73 -3.18 15.74
C TYR A 49 3.82 -3.59 14.28
N SER A 50 4.99 -3.41 13.64
CA SER A 50 5.13 -3.75 12.22
C SER A 50 5.06 -5.26 11.99
N GLU A 51 5.67 -6.10 12.84
CA GLU A 51 5.63 -7.56 12.62
C GLU A 51 4.29 -8.18 13.00
N ALA A 52 3.68 -7.79 14.13
CA ALA A 52 2.35 -8.30 14.51
C ALA A 52 1.25 -7.78 13.60
N ILE A 53 1.37 -6.54 13.12
CA ILE A 53 0.45 -5.92 12.18
C ILE A 53 0.67 -6.50 10.78
N VAL A 54 1.91 -6.67 10.32
CA VAL A 54 2.22 -7.29 9.01
C VAL A 54 1.84 -8.76 8.98
N GLN A 55 1.98 -9.50 10.08
CA GLN A 55 1.53 -10.89 10.17
C GLN A 55 0.02 -11.04 10.35
N GLY A 56 -0.69 -10.02 10.81
CA GLY A 56 -2.14 -10.02 11.05
C GLY A 56 -2.95 -9.12 10.13
N LEU A 57 -2.32 -8.26 9.31
CA LEU A 57 -3.04 -7.48 8.32
C LEU A 57 -3.41 -8.37 7.14
N PRO A 58 -4.70 -8.44 6.79
CA PRO A 58 -5.08 -8.94 5.49
C PRO A 58 -4.37 -8.12 4.42
N ALA A 59 -4.08 -8.76 3.29
CA ALA A 59 -3.54 -8.09 2.11
C ALA A 59 -4.35 -6.82 1.79
N PHE A 60 -3.68 -5.80 1.26
CA PHE A 60 -4.32 -4.52 0.89
C PHE A 60 -5.20 -4.64 -0.37
N GLY A 61 -6.01 -5.67 -0.42
CA GLY A 61 -6.79 -6.08 -1.56
C GLY A 61 -6.28 -7.38 -2.17
N GLN A 62 -7.04 -7.93 -3.09
CA GLN A 62 -6.77 -9.22 -3.69
C GLN A 62 -7.22 -9.25 -5.14
N LEU A 63 -6.41 -9.87 -6.01
CA LEU A 63 -6.80 -10.23 -7.36
C LEU A 63 -7.16 -11.72 -7.40
N THR A 64 -8.37 -12.05 -7.82
CA THR A 64 -8.83 -13.44 -7.99
C THR A 64 -8.92 -13.76 -9.47
N TYR A 65 -8.26 -14.81 -9.92
CA TYR A 65 -8.32 -15.26 -11.31
C TYR A 65 -9.68 -15.90 -11.62
N LEU A 66 -10.40 -15.40 -12.63
CA LEU A 66 -11.74 -15.87 -12.93
C LEU A 66 -11.75 -17.24 -13.63
N GLY A 67 -10.65 -17.68 -14.24
CA GLY A 67 -10.50 -19.00 -14.80
C GLY A 67 -10.35 -20.11 -13.75
N ASN A 68 -9.85 -19.74 -12.55
CA ASN A 68 -9.79 -20.60 -11.37
C ASN A 68 -9.92 -19.73 -10.12
N PRO A 69 -11.10 -19.63 -9.49
CA PRO A 69 -11.35 -18.75 -8.34
C PRO A 69 -10.56 -19.11 -7.07
N GLU A 70 -9.98 -20.30 -6.98
CA GLU A 70 -9.07 -20.65 -5.88
C GLU A 70 -7.70 -19.99 -6.03
N THR A 71 -7.37 -19.51 -7.23
CA THR A 71 -6.14 -18.80 -7.50
C THR A 71 -6.31 -17.31 -7.22
N SER A 72 -5.64 -16.83 -6.19
CA SER A 72 -5.69 -15.43 -5.79
C SER A 72 -4.30 -14.89 -5.48
N TYR A 73 -4.15 -13.59 -5.65
CA TYR A 73 -2.89 -12.87 -5.51
C TYR A 73 -3.12 -11.67 -4.57
N PRO A 74 -2.47 -11.64 -3.40
CA PRO A 74 -2.59 -10.54 -2.47
C PRO A 74 -1.90 -9.29 -3.01
N LEU A 75 -2.46 -8.12 -2.71
CA LEU A 75 -1.89 -6.82 -3.04
C LEU A 75 -1.16 -6.24 -1.83
N GLN A 76 -0.09 -5.49 -2.11
CA GLN A 76 0.65 -4.71 -1.13
C GLN A 76 0.24 -3.24 -1.21
N PHE A 77 0.51 -2.48 -0.16
CA PHE A 77 0.39 -1.03 -0.21
C PHE A 77 1.47 -0.44 -1.14
N GLY A 78 1.08 0.54 -1.97
CA GLY A 78 1.95 1.12 -2.99
C GLY A 78 1.79 0.45 -4.35
N ALA A 79 2.84 0.49 -5.16
CA ALA A 79 2.82 -0.02 -6.52
C ALA A 79 2.96 -1.55 -6.57
N ASN A 80 1.96 -2.21 -7.14
CA ASN A 80 1.96 -3.63 -7.43
C ASN A 80 2.17 -3.83 -8.92
N VAL A 81 3.37 -4.22 -9.32
CA VAL A 81 3.66 -4.63 -10.70
C VAL A 81 3.16 -6.05 -10.90
N ILE A 82 2.23 -6.21 -11.83
CA ILE A 82 1.58 -7.49 -12.15
C ILE A 82 2.16 -8.03 -13.45
N GLY A 83 2.54 -9.30 -13.46
CA GLY A 83 3.09 -9.93 -14.65
C GLY A 83 3.66 -11.32 -14.37
N THR A 84 4.28 -11.94 -15.39
CA THR A 84 4.78 -13.31 -15.30
C THR A 84 6.25 -13.42 -14.88
N ALA A 85 6.95 -12.29 -14.69
CA ALA A 85 8.35 -12.30 -14.27
C ALA A 85 8.46 -12.45 -12.74
N ASP A 86 9.51 -13.13 -12.28
CA ASP A 86 9.80 -13.34 -10.86
C ASP A 86 10.02 -12.03 -10.07
N ALA A 87 10.44 -10.96 -10.78
CA ALA A 87 10.64 -9.64 -10.19
C ALA A 87 9.34 -8.82 -10.04
N CYS A 88 8.18 -9.37 -10.39
CA CYS A 88 6.90 -8.70 -10.19
C CYS A 88 6.48 -8.76 -8.72
N THR A 89 5.90 -7.67 -8.22
CA THR A 89 5.29 -7.65 -6.88
C THR A 89 4.14 -8.65 -6.78
N VAL A 90 3.39 -8.78 -7.88
CA VAL A 90 2.32 -9.76 -8.07
C VAL A 90 2.69 -10.64 -9.25
N GLN A 91 3.39 -11.74 -8.95
CA GLN A 91 3.73 -12.72 -9.97
C GLN A 91 2.53 -13.60 -10.26
N VAL A 92 1.96 -13.46 -11.46
CA VAL A 92 0.86 -14.31 -11.90
C VAL A 92 1.39 -15.52 -12.68
N SER A 93 0.64 -16.62 -12.64
CA SER A 93 0.96 -17.83 -13.38
C SER A 93 0.99 -17.57 -14.89
N ARG A 94 1.79 -18.33 -15.59
CA ARG A 94 1.77 -18.32 -17.07
C ARG A 94 0.59 -19.13 -17.59
N PHE A 95 -0.57 -18.46 -17.69
CA PHE A 95 -1.72 -19.06 -18.33
C PHE A 95 -1.47 -19.21 -19.84
N VAL A 96 -1.67 -20.40 -20.35
CA VAL A 96 -1.38 -20.72 -21.75
C VAL A 96 -2.71 -21.00 -22.48
N HIS A 97 -2.96 -20.22 -23.54
CA HIS A 97 -4.12 -20.35 -24.42
C HIS A 97 -3.58 -20.62 -25.83
N ASP A 98 -3.94 -21.73 -26.42
CA ASP A 98 -3.47 -22.19 -27.74
C ASP A 98 -1.92 -22.13 -27.89
N GLY A 99 -1.22 -22.58 -26.85
CA GLY A 99 0.24 -22.62 -26.81
C GLY A 99 0.92 -21.27 -26.56
N ARG A 100 0.17 -20.19 -26.27
CA ARG A 100 0.70 -18.82 -26.06
C ARG A 100 0.27 -18.26 -24.71
N CYS A 101 1.16 -17.50 -24.08
CA CYS A 101 0.85 -16.68 -22.93
C CYS A 101 0.73 -15.21 -23.37
N PHE A 102 -0.41 -14.61 -23.11
CA PHE A 102 -0.71 -13.22 -23.50
C PHE A 102 -0.31 -12.19 -22.45
N ILE A 103 0.04 -12.63 -21.24
CA ILE A 103 0.49 -11.76 -20.16
C ILE A 103 1.97 -11.44 -20.33
N SER A 104 2.32 -10.16 -20.37
CA SER A 104 3.70 -9.69 -20.44
C SER A 104 4.45 -10.00 -19.12
N ARG A 105 5.79 -10.04 -19.20
CA ARG A 105 6.65 -10.24 -18.01
C ARG A 105 6.36 -9.20 -16.90
N ARG A 106 6.16 -7.94 -17.29
CA ARG A 106 5.69 -6.83 -16.46
C ARG A 106 4.54 -6.20 -17.23
N HIS A 107 3.30 -6.55 -16.86
CA HIS A 107 2.14 -6.30 -17.72
C HIS A 107 1.45 -4.99 -17.40
N CYS A 108 1.08 -4.79 -16.13
CA CYS A 108 0.42 -3.57 -15.66
C CYS A 108 0.88 -3.24 -14.23
N THR A 109 0.52 -2.05 -13.79
CA THR A 109 0.75 -1.60 -12.42
C THR A 109 -0.58 -1.25 -11.77
N LEU A 110 -0.86 -1.85 -10.62
CA LEU A 110 -1.99 -1.51 -9.75
C LEU A 110 -1.45 -0.86 -8.48
N THR A 111 -1.69 0.44 -8.32
CA THR A 111 -1.20 1.20 -7.18
C THR A 111 -2.29 1.30 -6.12
N VAL A 112 -1.98 0.87 -4.90
CA VAL A 112 -2.85 0.97 -3.74
C VAL A 112 -2.38 2.12 -2.86
N THR A 113 -3.24 3.11 -2.66
CA THR A 113 -2.96 4.28 -1.83
C THR A 113 -4.07 4.48 -0.79
N PHE A 114 -3.77 5.24 0.25
CA PHE A 114 -4.78 5.63 1.23
C PHE A 114 -5.32 7.02 0.90
N ASP A 115 -6.63 7.10 0.72
CA ASP A 115 -7.32 8.38 0.59
C ASP A 115 -7.70 8.89 1.98
N LYS A 116 -6.98 9.90 2.46
CA LYS A 116 -7.20 10.52 3.76
C LYS A 116 -8.55 11.24 3.91
N TRP A 117 -9.20 11.59 2.80
CA TRP A 117 -10.47 12.30 2.83
C TRP A 117 -11.65 11.35 3.02
N THR A 118 -11.55 10.16 2.43
CA THR A 118 -12.58 9.13 2.56
C THR A 118 -12.27 8.10 3.64
N GLY A 119 -11.02 8.04 4.14
CA GLY A 119 -10.56 7.01 5.06
C GLY A 119 -10.49 5.62 4.43
N GLN A 120 -10.41 5.55 3.11
CA GLN A 120 -10.45 4.29 2.36
C GLN A 120 -9.20 4.08 1.51
N LEU A 121 -8.98 2.84 1.09
CA LEU A 121 -7.97 2.53 0.09
C LEU A 121 -8.49 2.86 -1.30
N ARG A 122 -7.61 3.44 -2.11
CA ARG A 122 -7.84 3.78 -3.50
C ARG A 122 -6.95 2.89 -4.37
N TYR A 123 -7.51 2.36 -5.44
CA TYR A 123 -6.84 1.44 -6.35
C TYR A 123 -6.78 2.06 -7.74
N GLN A 124 -5.57 2.24 -8.26
CA GLN A 124 -5.33 2.88 -9.55
C GLN A 124 -4.59 1.95 -10.48
N LEU A 125 -5.16 1.71 -11.65
CA LEU A 125 -4.62 0.82 -12.67
C LEU A 125 -4.01 1.62 -13.82
N GLN A 126 -2.83 1.18 -14.27
CA GLN A 126 -2.13 1.69 -15.43
C GLN A 126 -1.59 0.53 -16.26
N ASP A 127 -1.66 0.62 -17.60
CA ASP A 127 -1.01 -0.34 -18.49
C ASP A 127 0.51 -0.21 -18.41
N GLY A 128 1.20 -1.36 -18.37
CA GLY A 128 2.65 -1.41 -18.30
C GLY A 128 3.22 -1.19 -16.91
N ALA A 129 4.54 -1.07 -16.86
CA ALA A 129 5.29 -0.86 -15.63
C ALA A 129 6.55 -0.02 -15.89
N VAL A 130 7.00 0.70 -14.87
CA VAL A 130 8.28 1.40 -14.90
C VAL A 130 9.41 0.41 -14.68
N ASP A 131 10.40 0.39 -15.56
CA ASP A 131 11.61 -0.40 -15.37
C ASP A 131 12.44 0.21 -14.24
N PRO A 132 12.80 -0.56 -13.19
CA PRO A 132 13.52 -0.03 -12.03
C PRO A 132 14.96 0.40 -12.35
N THR A 133 15.53 -0.11 -13.45
CA THR A 133 16.92 0.17 -13.84
C THR A 133 17.00 1.38 -14.76
N THR A 134 16.12 1.43 -15.77
CA THR A 134 16.14 2.48 -16.79
C THR A 134 15.20 3.63 -16.51
N HIS A 135 14.31 3.48 -15.51
CA HIS A 135 13.21 4.41 -15.18
C HIS A 135 12.28 4.72 -16.36
N THR A 136 12.29 3.87 -17.39
CA THR A 136 11.41 4.01 -18.55
C THR A 136 10.12 3.23 -18.34
N SER A 137 9.00 3.84 -18.73
CA SER A 137 7.70 3.14 -18.74
C SER A 137 7.61 2.25 -19.99
N GLN A 138 7.29 0.99 -19.78
CA GLN A 138 7.06 0.01 -20.84
C GLN A 138 5.61 -0.46 -20.78
N SER A 139 4.85 -0.24 -21.84
CA SER A 139 3.50 -0.78 -21.98
C SER A 139 3.51 -2.28 -22.16
N SER A 140 2.40 -2.93 -21.83
CA SER A 140 2.20 -4.34 -22.12
C SER A 140 2.16 -4.59 -23.64
N LEU A 141 2.44 -5.82 -24.05
CA LEU A 141 2.41 -6.19 -25.48
C LEU A 141 0.98 -6.28 -26.03
N ASN A 142 0.07 -6.81 -25.21
CA ASN A 142 -1.29 -7.15 -25.65
C ASN A 142 -2.37 -6.29 -24.94
N GLY A 143 -1.97 -5.26 -24.20
CA GLY A 143 -2.88 -4.31 -23.53
C GLY A 143 -3.49 -4.82 -22.25
N THR A 144 -3.89 -3.86 -21.43
CA THR A 144 -4.64 -4.03 -20.18
C THR A 144 -6.03 -3.46 -20.37
N PHE A 145 -7.05 -4.14 -19.85
CA PHE A 145 -8.44 -3.71 -19.97
C PHE A 145 -9.07 -3.67 -18.58
N LEU A 146 -9.94 -2.69 -18.36
CA LEU A 146 -10.82 -2.63 -17.19
C LEU A 146 -12.27 -2.70 -17.65
N ASP A 147 -13.02 -3.69 -17.11
CA ASP A 147 -14.43 -3.94 -17.44
C ASP A 147 -14.71 -3.99 -18.96
N GLY A 148 -13.75 -4.55 -19.72
CA GLY A 148 -13.80 -4.69 -21.16
C GLY A 148 -13.31 -3.49 -21.96
N THR A 149 -12.98 -2.37 -21.32
CA THR A 149 -12.44 -1.18 -21.98
C THR A 149 -10.91 -1.17 -21.88
N GLY A 150 -10.23 -1.05 -23.04
CA GLY A 150 -8.76 -1.01 -23.11
C GLY A 150 -8.19 0.30 -22.58
N LEU A 151 -7.14 0.21 -21.77
CA LEU A 151 -6.43 1.37 -21.23
C LEU A 151 -5.50 1.99 -22.27
N GLN A 152 -5.42 3.32 -22.30
CA GLN A 152 -4.40 4.04 -23.04
C GLN A 152 -3.04 3.94 -22.31
N LYS A 153 -1.93 4.07 -23.06
CA LYS A 153 -0.56 3.85 -22.52
C LYS A 153 -0.18 4.68 -21.29
N THR A 154 -0.74 5.87 -21.15
CA THR A 154 -0.42 6.80 -20.06
C THR A 154 -1.60 7.01 -19.11
N GLU A 155 -2.69 6.32 -19.36
CA GLU A 155 -3.91 6.45 -18.59
C GLU A 155 -3.78 5.78 -17.23
N ILE A 156 -4.21 6.49 -16.19
CA ILE A 156 -4.35 5.98 -14.83
C ILE A 156 -5.82 6.08 -14.47
N ILE A 157 -6.43 4.95 -14.17
CA ILE A 157 -7.86 4.91 -13.90
C ILE A 157 -8.15 4.25 -12.55
N ASP A 158 -9.14 4.75 -11.84
CA ASP A 158 -9.57 4.16 -10.58
C ASP A 158 -10.35 2.86 -10.83
N VAL A 159 -10.04 1.84 -10.05
CA VAL A 159 -10.71 0.55 -10.12
C VAL A 159 -11.62 0.41 -8.90
N GLY A 160 -12.91 0.24 -9.13
CA GLY A 160 -13.89 -0.04 -8.08
C GLY A 160 -13.80 -1.48 -7.55
N ASP A 161 -14.42 -1.72 -6.38
CA ASP A 161 -14.54 -3.08 -5.84
C ASP A 161 -15.32 -3.97 -6.81
N GLY A 162 -14.82 -5.19 -7.04
CA GLY A 162 -15.37 -6.11 -8.01
C GLY A 162 -14.97 -5.85 -9.47
N GLY A 163 -14.23 -4.77 -9.77
CA GLY A 163 -13.75 -4.43 -11.12
C GLY A 163 -12.97 -5.59 -11.77
N ILE A 164 -13.19 -5.80 -13.05
CA ILE A 164 -12.57 -6.90 -13.82
C ILE A 164 -11.39 -6.35 -14.62
N ILE A 165 -10.20 -6.72 -14.20
CA ILE A 165 -8.95 -6.42 -14.92
C ILE A 165 -8.64 -7.58 -15.86
N THR A 166 -8.53 -7.30 -17.17
CA THR A 166 -8.18 -8.31 -18.17
C THR A 166 -6.77 -8.03 -18.70
N LEU A 167 -5.90 -9.02 -18.61
CA LEU A 167 -4.53 -8.97 -19.07
C LEU A 167 -4.40 -9.66 -20.42
N GLY A 168 -3.83 -8.95 -21.40
CA GLY A 168 -3.62 -9.49 -22.74
C GLY A 168 -4.90 -9.84 -23.49
N GLY A 169 -6.04 -9.29 -23.09
CA GLY A 169 -7.34 -9.53 -23.69
C GLY A 169 -7.99 -10.89 -23.38
N VAL A 170 -7.32 -11.74 -22.57
CA VAL A 170 -7.77 -13.12 -22.32
C VAL A 170 -7.91 -13.41 -20.82
N ASP A 171 -6.89 -13.15 -20.03
CA ASP A 171 -6.81 -13.54 -18.63
C ASP A 171 -7.49 -12.51 -17.73
N ARG A 172 -8.57 -12.92 -17.06
CA ARG A 172 -9.47 -12.04 -16.32
C ARG A 172 -9.28 -12.22 -14.81
N PHE A 173 -9.11 -11.09 -14.12
CA PHE A 173 -8.95 -11.03 -12.67
C PHE A 173 -10.00 -10.10 -12.07
N ARG A 174 -10.62 -10.51 -10.97
CA ARG A 174 -11.50 -9.65 -10.19
C ARG A 174 -10.70 -9.02 -9.07
N LEU A 175 -10.77 -7.70 -8.96
CA LEU A 175 -10.26 -6.97 -7.81
C LEU A 175 -11.26 -7.04 -6.66
N THR A 176 -10.78 -7.41 -5.48
CA THR A 176 -11.51 -7.26 -4.22
C THR A 176 -10.78 -6.25 -3.36
N HIS A 177 -11.47 -5.19 -2.96
CA HIS A 177 -10.94 -4.16 -2.09
C HIS A 177 -10.81 -4.68 -0.65
N PHE A 178 -9.85 -4.15 0.07
CA PHE A 178 -9.78 -4.29 1.50
C PHE A 178 -10.40 -3.05 2.16
N ALA A 179 -11.42 -3.25 2.99
CA ALA A 179 -11.98 -2.19 3.81
C ALA A 179 -11.20 -2.10 5.14
N ILE A 180 -10.59 -0.94 5.42
CA ILE A 180 -9.91 -0.72 6.70
C ILE A 180 -10.97 -0.66 7.80
N PRO A 181 -10.93 -1.56 8.80
CA PRO A 181 -11.88 -1.50 9.91
C PRO A 181 -11.74 -0.18 10.68
N PRO A 182 -12.85 0.46 11.09
CA PRO A 182 -12.81 1.74 11.82
C PRO A 182 -11.92 1.70 13.06
N ALA A 183 -11.91 0.59 13.80
CA ALA A 183 -11.04 0.40 14.97
C ALA A 183 -9.53 0.44 14.63
N MET A 184 -9.15 0.17 13.39
CA MET A 184 -7.76 0.30 12.93
C MET A 184 -7.44 1.75 12.56
N LEU A 185 -8.39 2.54 12.07
CA LEU A 185 -8.20 3.96 11.78
C LEU A 185 -7.86 4.75 13.04
N ASP A 186 -8.49 4.43 14.18
CA ASP A 186 -8.20 5.06 15.47
C ASP A 186 -6.77 4.74 15.97
N THR A 187 -6.21 3.62 15.55
CA THR A 187 -4.84 3.19 15.92
C THR A 187 -3.79 3.86 15.03
N TYR A 188 -4.15 4.21 13.79
CA TYR A 188 -3.36 4.95 12.83
C TYR A 188 -3.76 6.42 12.80
N THR A 189 -3.68 7.11 13.93
CA THR A 189 -3.72 8.56 13.91
C THR A 189 -2.48 9.03 13.17
N ILE A 190 -2.60 9.22 11.87
CA ILE A 190 -1.61 9.94 11.08
C ILE A 190 -1.66 11.35 11.65
N GLU A 191 -0.66 11.73 12.46
CA GLU A 191 -0.43 13.12 12.81
C GLU A 191 -0.13 13.84 11.49
N LEU A 192 -1.19 14.38 10.89
CA LEU A 192 -1.06 15.33 9.81
C LEU A 192 -0.47 16.58 10.45
N ASP A 193 0.83 16.80 10.30
CA ASP A 193 1.48 18.10 10.49
C ASP A 193 0.94 19.07 9.42
N PHE A 194 -0.35 19.36 9.53
CA PHE A 194 -0.95 20.46 8.82
C PHE A 194 -0.66 21.72 9.63
N ASN A 195 0.40 22.41 9.26
CA ASN A 195 0.64 23.76 9.74
C ASN A 195 0.00 24.72 8.73
N PRO A 196 -1.18 25.31 9.05
CA PRO A 196 -1.85 26.26 8.15
C PRO A 196 -1.04 27.54 7.91
N ASP A 197 -0.02 27.81 8.72
CA ASP A 197 0.81 29.03 8.64
C ASP A 197 2.05 28.85 7.73
N ARG A 198 2.22 27.73 7.05
CA ARG A 198 3.32 27.47 6.11
C ARG A 198 3.00 27.76 4.65
N THR A 199 1.90 28.46 4.34
CA THR A 199 1.65 29.04 3.04
C THR A 199 2.08 30.49 3.04
N GLN A 200 3.36 30.74 2.87
CA GLN A 200 3.93 31.98 2.35
C GLN A 200 5.00 31.63 1.33
#